data_a0a8c8166d42d93668c804909bd6c495
#
_entry.id   a0a8c8166d42d93668c804909bd6c495
#
_cell.length_a   1.000
_cell.length_b   1.000
_cell.length_c   1.000
_cell.angle_alpha   90.00
_cell.angle_beta   90.00
_cell.angle_gamma   90.00
#
_symmetry.space_group_name_H-M   'P 1'
#
loop_
_entity.id
_entity.type
_entity.pdbx_description
1 polymer ?
#
loop_
_entity_poly.entity_id
_entity_poly.type
_entity_poly.pdbx_seq_one_letter_code
_entity_poly.pdbx_strand_id
1 'polypeptide(L)'
;RSYSEESFTFTGSGWGHGVGLSQYGAKGLTELGASFCANTSSCTSDEVVNYYFKDTVGKQLSELSLSSPEIATDKSALWVGLARNAKNISLTTLPSSSPPTLFICQEGLSQTAGIQGFLASRGYEPGPVDGAYGDKTANALRNYQASKGINQSGAIDDVTIAAIKDDAAGDGPCESVWGPIKIGGGATISVINSGNGCYFSGHPLVSKQTASCNITIKWSEGGRIRVGPREHKHGELKLRSKSVSTGFHVVLAVNLEKYLYGLAEMPSHWNVKALEAQALVGRSYAVFHYLDENIPNQQTIYDAGLSEKQKAYCWCHIGSTASSQYYYGYLKEIAGPNWVQAVNNTSGKVITYGGGYTRSGVIQAFYSSSTGGKTNDNAVGFGSSTVWPYLQTVDDPWSIDNRVGNSKAAWSYDFTTYQLSKNILCGDTPCFDAITDIYVSGAATSGAAT
;
A
#
# COMPACT_ATOMS: atom_id res chain seq x y z
N ARG A 1 -36.42 -15.53 17.90
CA ARG A 1 -35.92 -16.90 17.75
C ARG A 1 -35.07 -17.21 18.98
N SER A 2 -35.36 -18.32 19.70
CA SER A 2 -34.46 -18.86 20.73
C SER A 2 -33.48 -19.79 20.03
N TYR A 3 -32.18 -19.48 20.13
CA TYR A 3 -31.12 -20.38 19.67
C TYR A 3 -30.81 -21.37 20.80
N SER A 4 -30.39 -22.59 20.43
CA SER A 4 -29.91 -23.55 21.42
C SER A 4 -28.67 -23.00 22.13
N GLU A 5 -28.55 -23.28 23.44
CA GLU A 5 -27.33 -22.92 24.18
C GLU A 5 -26.15 -23.87 23.90
N GLU A 6 -26.33 -24.81 22.96
CA GLU A 6 -25.28 -25.72 22.55
C GLU A 6 -24.08 -24.98 21.96
N SER A 7 -22.90 -25.39 22.32
CA SER A 7 -21.63 -24.88 21.82
C SER A 7 -20.78 -25.98 21.23
N PHE A 8 -20.00 -25.62 20.23
CA PHE A 8 -19.02 -26.49 19.59
C PHE A 8 -17.62 -25.97 19.90
N THR A 9 -16.75 -26.84 20.39
CA THR A 9 -15.35 -26.51 20.65
C THR A 9 -14.50 -26.86 19.44
N PHE A 10 -13.83 -25.83 18.89
CA PHE A 10 -12.85 -25.98 17.82
C PHE A 10 -11.46 -25.86 18.41
N THR A 11 -10.62 -26.87 18.15
CA THR A 11 -9.22 -26.85 18.54
C THR A 11 -8.35 -26.91 17.30
N GLY A 12 -7.21 -26.25 17.32
CA GLY A 12 -6.30 -26.25 16.18
C GLY A 12 -4.96 -25.61 16.49
N SER A 13 -4.16 -25.48 15.45
CA SER A 13 -2.84 -24.84 15.48
C SER A 13 -2.67 -23.98 14.25
N GLY A 14 -1.80 -22.95 14.33
CA GLY A 14 -1.53 -22.05 13.23
C GLY A 14 -2.47 -20.84 13.16
N TRP A 15 -2.10 -19.87 12.29
CA TRP A 15 -2.87 -18.66 12.03
C TRP A 15 -2.49 -18.06 10.68
N GLY A 16 -3.45 -18.02 9.76
CA GLY A 16 -3.31 -17.58 8.38
C GLY A 16 -3.42 -18.74 7.38
N HIS A 17 -3.13 -18.48 6.12
CA HIS A 17 -3.30 -19.46 5.02
C HIS A 17 -2.23 -20.56 4.97
N GLY A 18 -1.17 -20.45 5.75
CA GLY A 18 -0.12 -21.47 5.84
C GLY A 18 0.79 -21.63 4.62
N VAL A 19 0.70 -20.77 3.61
CA VAL A 19 1.51 -20.84 2.38
C VAL A 19 2.76 -19.97 2.51
N GLY A 20 3.91 -20.47 2.10
CA GLY A 20 5.19 -19.76 2.09
C GLY A 20 5.80 -19.59 3.46
N LEU A 21 6.35 -18.40 3.76
CA LEU A 21 7.06 -18.16 5.01
C LEU A 21 6.13 -18.22 6.23
N SER A 22 6.50 -19.01 7.24
CA SER A 22 5.95 -18.94 8.59
C SER A 22 6.70 -17.93 9.42
N GLN A 23 6.02 -16.89 9.93
CA GLN A 23 6.69 -15.86 10.74
C GLN A 23 7.23 -16.42 12.04
N TYR A 24 6.43 -17.21 12.76
CA TYR A 24 6.90 -17.91 13.99
C TYR A 24 7.90 -19.02 13.67
N GLY A 25 7.80 -19.68 12.52
CA GLY A 25 8.80 -20.62 12.05
C GLY A 25 10.15 -19.94 11.79
N ALA A 26 10.14 -18.78 11.11
CA ALA A 26 11.34 -17.97 10.92
C ALA A 26 11.96 -17.53 12.25
N LYS A 27 11.13 -17.10 13.22
CA LYS A 27 11.59 -16.80 14.58
C LYS A 27 12.29 -18.01 15.20
N GLY A 28 11.68 -19.19 15.16
CA GLY A 28 12.23 -20.40 15.72
C GLY A 28 13.53 -20.84 15.04
N LEU A 29 13.59 -20.82 13.70
CA LEU A 29 14.82 -21.12 12.95
C LEU A 29 15.98 -20.20 13.33
N THR A 30 15.72 -18.91 13.54
CA THR A 30 16.77 -17.95 13.89
C THR A 30 17.17 -17.95 15.36
N GLU A 31 16.32 -18.45 16.26
CA GLU A 31 16.56 -18.50 17.70
C GLU A 31 17.02 -19.90 18.19
N LEU A 32 16.55 -20.96 17.54
CA LEU A 32 16.82 -22.34 17.95
C LEU A 32 17.72 -23.12 16.97
N GLY A 33 17.80 -22.59 15.72
CA GLY A 33 18.57 -23.22 14.65
C GLY A 33 17.94 -24.47 14.06
N ALA A 34 18.67 -25.11 13.18
CA ALA A 34 18.33 -26.39 12.54
C ALA A 34 19.60 -27.08 12.01
N SER A 35 19.53 -28.38 11.79
CA SER A 35 20.69 -29.17 11.31
C SER A 35 21.15 -28.80 9.89
N PHE A 36 20.29 -28.19 9.10
CA PHE A 36 20.60 -27.74 7.73
C PHE A 36 21.21 -26.34 7.68
N CYS A 37 21.20 -25.58 8.78
CA CYS A 37 21.80 -24.25 8.83
C CYS A 37 23.32 -24.37 9.04
N ALA A 38 24.08 -23.47 8.42
CA ALA A 38 25.54 -23.43 8.58
C ALA A 38 25.96 -23.28 10.06
N ASN A 39 25.20 -22.50 10.82
CA ASN A 39 25.24 -22.52 12.29
C ASN A 39 23.99 -23.24 12.80
N THR A 40 24.17 -24.44 13.33
CA THR A 40 23.05 -25.28 13.80
C THR A 40 22.25 -24.68 14.97
N SER A 41 22.78 -23.65 15.63
CA SER A 41 22.08 -22.92 16.71
C SER A 41 21.31 -21.69 16.25
N SER A 42 21.50 -21.22 15.01
CA SER A 42 20.83 -20.02 14.48
C SER A 42 20.99 -19.94 12.97
N CYS A 43 19.88 -20.02 12.24
CA CYS A 43 19.90 -19.85 10.79
C CYS A 43 20.03 -18.38 10.38
N THR A 44 20.61 -18.16 9.22
CA THR A 44 20.61 -16.85 8.54
C THR A 44 19.27 -16.57 7.88
N SER A 45 19.01 -15.32 7.51
CA SER A 45 17.80 -14.92 6.77
C SER A 45 17.65 -15.64 5.43
N ASP A 46 18.78 -15.85 4.71
CA ASP A 46 18.76 -16.56 3.43
C ASP A 46 18.44 -18.06 3.61
N GLU A 47 19.01 -18.72 4.64
CA GLU A 47 18.67 -20.11 4.95
C GLU A 47 17.20 -20.28 5.34
N VAL A 48 16.64 -19.33 6.10
CA VAL A 48 15.21 -19.31 6.43
C VAL A 48 14.38 -19.19 5.15
N VAL A 49 14.70 -18.23 4.28
CA VAL A 49 13.99 -18.02 3.00
C VAL A 49 14.05 -19.26 2.13
N ASN A 50 15.25 -19.86 1.94
CA ASN A 50 15.45 -21.05 1.10
C ASN A 50 14.77 -22.30 1.68
N TYR A 51 14.52 -22.32 3.00
CA TYR A 51 13.76 -23.40 3.61
C TYR A 51 12.29 -23.41 3.17
N TYR A 52 11.64 -22.21 3.18
CA TYR A 52 10.23 -22.07 2.83
C TYR A 52 9.97 -21.91 1.33
N PHE A 53 10.94 -21.41 0.57
CA PHE A 53 10.81 -21.23 -0.88
C PHE A 53 11.88 -22.07 -1.59
N LYS A 54 11.44 -23.19 -2.16
CA LYS A 54 12.36 -24.17 -2.75
C LYS A 54 12.98 -23.67 -4.05
N ASP A 55 14.25 -24.01 -4.26
CA ASP A 55 15.00 -23.72 -5.48
C ASP A 55 15.01 -22.22 -5.87
N THR A 56 14.92 -21.36 -4.86
CA THR A 56 14.96 -19.89 -5.03
C THR A 56 16.33 -19.32 -4.72
N VAL A 57 16.60 -18.14 -5.27
CA VAL A 57 17.85 -17.41 -5.08
C VAL A 57 17.54 -15.94 -4.80
N GLY A 58 18.23 -15.37 -3.80
CA GLY A 58 18.20 -13.92 -3.57
C GLY A 58 19.05 -13.20 -4.62
N LYS A 59 18.46 -12.19 -5.30
CA LYS A 59 19.15 -11.32 -6.26
C LYS A 59 18.89 -9.85 -5.97
N GLN A 60 19.82 -8.98 -6.36
CA GLN A 60 19.58 -7.54 -6.34
C GLN A 60 18.60 -7.16 -7.46
N LEU A 61 17.70 -6.23 -7.18
CA LEU A 61 16.78 -5.68 -8.21
C LEU A 61 17.53 -5.09 -9.39
N SER A 62 18.71 -4.49 -9.16
CA SER A 62 19.59 -3.93 -10.19
C SER A 62 20.18 -4.98 -11.15
N GLU A 63 20.20 -6.26 -10.76
CA GLU A 63 20.69 -7.38 -11.57
C GLU A 63 19.60 -7.98 -12.46
N LEU A 64 18.35 -7.56 -12.27
CA LEU A 64 17.19 -8.11 -12.98
C LEU A 64 16.83 -7.25 -14.19
N SER A 65 16.49 -7.90 -15.30
CA SER A 65 15.91 -7.25 -16.47
C SER A 65 14.41 -7.01 -16.25
N LEU A 66 14.08 -5.98 -15.44
CA LEU A 66 12.71 -5.65 -15.12
C LEU A 66 12.03 -4.89 -16.25
N SER A 67 10.74 -5.16 -16.46
CA SER A 67 9.91 -4.38 -17.40
C SER A 67 9.69 -2.94 -16.93
N SER A 68 9.84 -2.67 -15.64
CA SER A 68 9.69 -1.36 -15.00
C SER A 68 10.76 -1.21 -13.92
N PRO A 69 11.98 -0.77 -14.27
CA PRO A 69 13.11 -0.67 -13.34
C PRO A 69 12.96 0.46 -12.31
N GLU A 70 11.98 1.36 -12.49
CA GLU A 70 11.71 2.49 -11.59
C GLU A 70 11.41 2.04 -10.17
N ILE A 71 10.92 0.81 -9.97
CA ILE A 71 10.66 0.27 -8.63
C ILE A 71 11.89 0.31 -7.72
N ALA A 72 13.09 0.22 -8.30
CA ALA A 72 14.35 0.26 -7.55
C ALA A 72 14.79 1.67 -7.19
N THR A 73 14.43 2.69 -7.95
CA THR A 73 15.01 4.03 -7.90
C THR A 73 14.03 5.16 -7.66
N ASP A 74 12.79 5.02 -8.13
CA ASP A 74 11.79 6.09 -8.01
C ASP A 74 11.32 6.26 -6.56
N LYS A 75 11.23 7.50 -6.13
CA LYS A 75 10.75 7.90 -4.79
C LYS A 75 9.26 7.62 -4.58
N SER A 76 8.49 7.43 -5.64
CA SER A 76 7.03 7.25 -5.62
C SER A 76 6.53 6.15 -6.55
N ALA A 77 7.39 5.18 -6.90
CA ALA A 77 7.03 4.12 -7.84
C ALA A 77 5.93 3.19 -7.31
N LEU A 78 6.01 2.76 -6.05
CA LEU A 78 5.04 1.82 -5.48
C LEU A 78 3.78 2.56 -4.99
N TRP A 79 2.62 2.19 -5.54
CA TRP A 79 1.33 2.76 -5.15
C TRP A 79 0.60 1.83 -4.18
N VAL A 80 0.37 2.32 -2.97
CA VAL A 80 -0.23 1.60 -1.84
C VAL A 80 -1.64 2.12 -1.58
N GLY A 81 -2.65 1.27 -1.70
CA GLY A 81 -4.05 1.63 -1.46
C GLY A 81 -4.35 1.81 0.03
N LEU A 82 -4.63 3.03 0.46
CA LEU A 82 -4.97 3.35 1.84
C LEU A 82 -6.48 3.27 2.11
N ALA A 83 -7.30 3.73 1.16
CA ALA A 83 -8.75 3.64 1.22
C ALA A 83 -9.35 3.51 -0.18
N ARG A 84 -10.51 2.84 -0.27
CA ARG A 84 -11.25 2.66 -1.51
C ARG A 84 -12.61 3.34 -1.42
N ASN A 85 -13.03 3.96 -2.53
CA ASN A 85 -14.35 4.60 -2.66
C ASN A 85 -14.69 5.55 -1.49
N ALA A 86 -13.67 6.29 -1.01
CA ALA A 86 -13.85 7.26 0.06
C ALA A 86 -14.72 8.41 -0.42
N LYS A 87 -15.68 8.82 0.39
CA LYS A 87 -16.50 10.01 0.12
C LYS A 87 -15.83 11.28 0.67
N ASN A 88 -15.05 11.11 1.70
CA ASN A 88 -14.24 12.17 2.30
C ASN A 88 -12.96 11.62 2.93
N ILE A 89 -11.95 12.46 3.05
CA ILE A 89 -10.77 12.22 3.88
C ILE A 89 -10.40 13.50 4.63
N SER A 90 -9.73 13.32 5.76
CA SER A 90 -9.08 14.41 6.49
C SER A 90 -7.57 14.23 6.41
N LEU A 91 -6.88 15.32 6.11
CA LEU A 91 -5.43 15.45 6.04
C LEU A 91 -4.98 16.45 7.09
N THR A 92 -4.08 16.06 7.97
CA THR A 92 -3.54 16.95 9.00
C THR A 92 -2.03 16.98 8.92
N THR A 93 -1.43 18.17 8.85
CA THR A 93 0.01 18.34 9.04
C THR A 93 0.36 18.17 10.50
N LEU A 94 1.36 17.35 10.79
CA LEU A 94 1.73 17.03 12.15
C LEU A 94 2.74 18.04 12.71
N PRO A 95 2.71 18.31 14.02
CA PRO A 95 3.67 19.18 14.67
C PRO A 95 5.11 18.72 14.41
N SER A 96 5.95 19.65 14.03
CA SER A 96 7.39 19.53 13.93
C SER A 96 7.99 20.89 14.17
N SER A 97 9.31 21.00 14.30
CA SER A 97 10.00 22.30 14.40
C SER A 97 9.66 23.23 13.22
N SER A 98 9.35 22.65 12.07
CA SER A 98 8.82 23.33 10.89
C SER A 98 7.68 22.49 10.31
N PRO A 99 6.40 22.81 10.62
CA PRO A 99 5.27 22.10 10.06
C PRO A 99 5.31 22.10 8.53
N PRO A 100 5.01 20.97 7.87
CA PRO A 100 5.16 20.85 6.43
C PRO A 100 4.18 21.76 5.69
N THR A 101 4.64 22.33 4.60
CA THR A 101 3.78 22.94 3.59
C THR A 101 3.19 21.85 2.72
N LEU A 102 1.88 21.89 2.49
CA LEU A 102 1.19 21.02 1.55
C LEU A 102 1.13 21.67 0.17
N PHE A 103 1.32 20.84 -0.85
CA PHE A 103 1.19 21.22 -2.25
C PHE A 103 0.10 20.36 -2.89
N ILE A 104 -0.99 20.98 -3.34
CA ILE A 104 -2.12 20.30 -3.98
C ILE A 104 -1.97 20.46 -5.49
N CYS A 105 -1.60 19.38 -6.15
CA CYS A 105 -1.37 19.31 -7.57
C CYS A 105 -2.56 18.63 -8.25
N GLN A 106 -3.30 19.35 -9.08
CA GLN A 106 -4.37 18.75 -9.88
C GLN A 106 -3.80 18.13 -11.15
N GLU A 107 -4.22 16.91 -11.44
CA GLU A 107 -3.80 16.19 -12.64
C GLU A 107 -4.89 16.25 -13.72
N GLY A 108 -4.48 16.24 -15.00
CA GLY A 108 -5.40 16.23 -16.12
C GLY A 108 -6.19 17.54 -16.32
N LEU A 109 -5.74 18.65 -15.73
CA LEU A 109 -6.35 19.95 -15.96
C LEU A 109 -6.17 20.41 -17.41
N SER A 110 -7.22 21.03 -17.96
CA SER A 110 -7.05 21.85 -19.17
C SER A 110 -6.07 23.00 -18.88
N GLN A 111 -5.44 23.53 -19.92
CA GLN A 111 -4.53 24.67 -19.79
C GLN A 111 -5.18 25.83 -19.02
N THR A 112 -6.43 26.15 -19.35
CA THR A 112 -7.18 27.23 -18.68
C THR A 112 -7.39 26.95 -17.20
N ALA A 113 -7.79 25.73 -16.80
CA ALA A 113 -8.00 25.39 -15.41
C ALA A 113 -6.69 25.44 -14.61
N GLY A 114 -5.58 25.01 -15.20
CA GLY A 114 -4.25 25.12 -14.60
C GLY A 114 -3.86 26.59 -14.34
N ILE A 115 -4.07 27.46 -15.31
CA ILE A 115 -3.83 28.91 -15.18
C ILE A 115 -4.72 29.54 -14.12
N GLN A 116 -6.01 29.20 -14.08
CA GLN A 116 -6.92 29.65 -13.03
C GLN A 116 -6.40 29.25 -11.64
N GLY A 117 -5.95 28.02 -11.47
CA GLY A 117 -5.36 27.53 -10.21
C GLY A 117 -4.10 28.29 -9.82
N PHE A 118 -3.20 28.55 -10.77
CA PHE A 118 -2.01 29.36 -10.57
C PHE A 118 -2.37 30.79 -10.12
N LEU A 119 -3.26 31.47 -10.85
CA LEU A 119 -3.68 32.84 -10.53
C LEU A 119 -4.33 32.94 -9.14
N ALA A 120 -5.20 31.98 -8.81
CA ALA A 120 -5.83 31.91 -7.49
C ALA A 120 -4.79 31.74 -6.37
N SER A 121 -3.77 30.90 -6.56
CA SER A 121 -2.69 30.70 -5.58
C SER A 121 -1.83 31.93 -5.34
N ARG A 122 -1.84 32.89 -6.27
CA ARG A 122 -1.10 34.16 -6.21
C ARG A 122 -1.97 35.35 -5.75
N GLY A 123 -3.21 35.08 -5.33
CA GLY A 123 -4.13 36.11 -4.87
C GLY A 123 -4.83 36.91 -5.98
N TYR A 124 -4.69 36.49 -7.24
CA TYR A 124 -5.54 36.98 -8.32
C TYR A 124 -6.88 36.27 -8.26
N GLU A 125 -7.95 36.92 -8.63
CA GLU A 125 -9.32 36.40 -8.56
C GLU A 125 -9.82 35.87 -9.92
N PRO A 126 -9.35 34.71 -10.43
CA PRO A 126 -9.72 34.21 -11.76
C PRO A 126 -11.14 33.65 -11.84
N GLY A 127 -11.86 33.59 -10.73
CA GLY A 127 -13.11 32.85 -10.59
C GLY A 127 -12.90 31.36 -10.26
N PRO A 128 -13.90 30.49 -10.51
CA PRO A 128 -13.76 29.05 -10.27
C PRO A 128 -12.64 28.45 -11.13
N VAL A 129 -11.97 27.42 -10.59
CA VAL A 129 -10.97 26.61 -11.34
C VAL A 129 -11.74 25.52 -12.10
N ASP A 130 -12.41 25.88 -13.18
CA ASP A 130 -13.33 25.01 -13.92
C ASP A 130 -12.91 24.77 -15.38
N GLY A 131 -11.85 25.47 -15.82
CA GLY A 131 -11.38 25.43 -17.20
C GLY A 131 -12.17 26.28 -18.19
N ALA A 132 -13.20 27.00 -17.73
CA ALA A 132 -13.95 27.92 -18.53
C ALA A 132 -13.27 29.32 -18.54
N TYR A 133 -12.86 29.77 -19.69
CA TYR A 133 -12.24 31.08 -19.84
C TYR A 133 -13.31 32.18 -19.91
N GLY A 134 -13.46 32.94 -18.82
CA GLY A 134 -14.42 34.04 -18.73
C GLY A 134 -13.77 35.36 -18.30
N ASP A 135 -14.57 36.41 -18.13
CA ASP A 135 -14.11 37.77 -17.80
C ASP A 135 -13.26 37.82 -16.51
N LYS A 136 -13.60 37.04 -15.51
CA LYS A 136 -12.82 36.99 -14.26
C LYS A 136 -11.43 36.44 -14.51
N THR A 137 -11.31 35.38 -15.30
CA THR A 137 -10.02 34.79 -15.68
C THR A 137 -9.20 35.77 -16.51
N ALA A 138 -9.83 36.45 -17.49
CA ALA A 138 -9.18 37.47 -18.31
C ALA A 138 -8.67 38.65 -17.49
N ASN A 139 -9.45 39.13 -16.50
CA ASN A 139 -9.06 40.24 -15.64
C ASN A 139 -7.91 39.83 -14.69
N ALA A 140 -7.97 38.63 -14.12
CA ALA A 140 -6.90 38.08 -13.30
C ALA A 140 -5.59 37.94 -14.10
N LEU A 141 -5.68 37.50 -15.37
CA LEU A 141 -4.52 37.45 -16.27
C LEU A 141 -3.95 38.83 -16.55
N ARG A 142 -4.80 39.84 -16.87
CA ARG A 142 -4.32 41.23 -17.07
C ARG A 142 -3.56 41.75 -15.85
N ASN A 143 -4.10 41.51 -14.63
CA ASN A 143 -3.44 41.92 -13.40
C ASN A 143 -2.12 41.21 -13.20
N TYR A 144 -2.05 39.91 -13.49
CA TYR A 144 -0.81 39.15 -13.47
C TYR A 144 0.19 39.66 -14.52
N GLN A 145 -0.23 39.83 -15.76
CA GLN A 145 0.59 40.38 -16.84
C GLN A 145 1.15 41.75 -16.52
N ALA A 146 0.33 42.62 -15.88
CA ALA A 146 0.76 43.92 -15.39
C ALA A 146 1.88 43.78 -14.33
N SER A 147 1.73 42.84 -13.39
CA SER A 147 2.74 42.59 -12.35
C SER A 147 4.08 42.10 -12.91
N LYS A 148 4.06 41.51 -14.10
CA LYS A 148 5.25 41.02 -14.83
C LYS A 148 5.80 42.00 -15.84
N GLY A 149 5.16 43.13 -16.04
CA GLY A 149 5.56 44.14 -17.07
C GLY A 149 5.42 43.64 -18.50
N ILE A 150 4.54 42.66 -18.76
CA ILE A 150 4.24 42.13 -20.09
C ILE A 150 2.90 42.68 -20.61
N ASN A 151 2.62 42.47 -21.90
CA ASN A 151 1.40 42.96 -22.53
C ASN A 151 0.14 42.48 -21.81
N GLN A 152 -0.71 43.42 -21.33
CA GLN A 152 -1.93 43.12 -20.56
C GLN A 152 -3.10 42.72 -21.48
N SER A 153 -2.87 41.78 -22.36
CA SER A 153 -3.89 41.29 -23.31
C SER A 153 -5.06 40.57 -22.59
N GLY A 154 -4.82 40.02 -21.43
CA GLY A 154 -5.72 39.08 -20.78
C GLY A 154 -5.75 37.72 -21.45
N ALA A 155 -5.02 37.51 -22.53
CA ALA A 155 -4.99 36.26 -23.29
C ALA A 155 -3.97 35.27 -22.72
N ILE A 156 -4.22 33.98 -22.93
CA ILE A 156 -3.29 32.88 -22.65
C ILE A 156 -2.36 32.76 -23.87
N ASP A 157 -1.38 33.63 -23.95
CA ASP A 157 -0.37 33.64 -25.01
C ASP A 157 0.96 33.04 -24.54
N ASP A 158 1.89 32.78 -25.46
CA ASP A 158 3.16 32.13 -25.17
C ASP A 158 4.02 32.92 -24.17
N VAL A 159 3.96 34.26 -24.20
CA VAL A 159 4.70 35.13 -23.28
C VAL A 159 4.14 35.00 -21.86
N THR A 160 2.82 35.00 -21.75
CA THR A 160 2.13 34.79 -20.48
C THR A 160 2.39 33.39 -19.93
N ILE A 161 2.35 32.36 -20.78
CA ILE A 161 2.67 30.99 -20.42
C ILE A 161 4.12 30.86 -19.93
N ALA A 162 5.06 31.49 -20.63
CA ALA A 162 6.47 31.46 -20.20
C ALA A 162 6.68 32.12 -18.83
N ALA A 163 6.05 33.28 -18.58
CA ALA A 163 6.11 33.97 -17.30
C ALA A 163 5.48 33.13 -16.16
N ILE A 164 4.35 32.48 -16.42
CA ILE A 164 3.69 31.59 -15.46
C ILE A 164 4.60 30.39 -15.13
N LYS A 165 5.24 29.78 -16.15
CA LYS A 165 6.18 28.66 -15.95
C LYS A 165 7.38 29.04 -15.09
N ASP A 166 7.94 30.21 -15.35
CA ASP A 166 9.07 30.74 -14.59
C ASP A 166 8.72 30.96 -13.12
N ASP A 167 7.58 31.59 -12.87
CA ASP A 167 7.08 31.80 -11.50
C ASP A 167 6.70 30.50 -10.80
N ALA A 168 6.12 29.56 -11.53
CA ALA A 168 5.72 28.26 -10.98
C ALA A 168 6.90 27.34 -10.67
N ALA A 169 8.04 27.54 -11.33
CA ALA A 169 9.26 26.76 -11.10
C ALA A 169 9.76 26.85 -9.64
N GLY A 170 9.46 27.95 -8.94
CA GLY A 170 9.76 28.16 -7.51
C GLY A 170 8.70 27.65 -6.52
N ASP A 171 7.56 27.13 -7.00
CA ASP A 171 6.41 26.86 -6.14
C ASP A 171 6.37 25.50 -5.48
N GLY A 172 7.35 24.65 -5.75
CA GLY A 172 7.44 23.34 -5.13
C GLY A 172 7.24 22.15 -6.10
N PRO A 173 7.06 20.96 -5.57
CA PRO A 173 7.30 19.69 -6.27
C PRO A 173 6.15 19.21 -7.19
N CYS A 174 5.25 20.06 -7.67
CA CYS A 174 4.23 19.64 -8.64
C CYS A 174 4.84 19.55 -10.04
N GLU A 175 4.69 18.42 -10.69
CA GLU A 175 5.10 18.18 -12.07
C GLU A 175 4.21 18.91 -13.09
N SER A 176 3.04 19.40 -12.66
CA SER A 176 2.15 20.17 -13.48
C SER A 176 2.74 21.57 -13.71
N VAL A 177 2.76 21.97 -14.94
CA VAL A 177 3.24 23.29 -15.42
C VAL A 177 2.51 24.48 -14.77
N TRP A 178 1.44 24.20 -14.08
CA TRP A 178 0.47 25.17 -13.58
C TRP A 178 0.40 25.13 -12.07
N GLY A 179 1.21 25.82 -11.40
CA GLY A 179 1.40 26.02 -9.96
C GLY A 179 0.54 25.24 -8.96
N PRO A 180 1.15 24.69 -7.91
CA PRO A 180 0.43 24.03 -6.84
C PRO A 180 -0.37 25.03 -6.01
N ILE A 181 -1.51 24.59 -5.48
CA ILE A 181 -2.13 25.32 -4.36
C ILE A 181 -1.26 25.01 -3.13
N LYS A 182 -0.61 26.05 -2.63
CA LYS A 182 0.32 25.98 -1.48
C LYS A 182 -0.42 26.25 -0.18
N ILE A 183 -0.36 25.35 0.76
CA ILE A 183 -1.01 25.48 2.07
C ILE A 183 0.06 25.40 3.14
N GLY A 184 0.14 26.45 3.96
CA GLY A 184 1.09 26.52 5.07
C GLY A 184 0.90 25.40 6.11
N GLY A 185 1.95 25.13 6.87
CA GLY A 185 1.95 24.08 7.89
C GLY A 185 0.94 24.31 9.02
N GLY A 186 0.60 23.25 9.73
CA GLY A 186 -0.36 23.26 10.85
C GLY A 186 -1.82 23.19 10.43
N ALA A 187 -2.13 23.03 9.13
CA ALA A 187 -3.49 22.99 8.63
C ALA A 187 -4.10 21.58 8.72
N THR A 188 -5.39 21.53 8.98
CA THR A 188 -6.23 20.36 8.71
C THR A 188 -7.13 20.67 7.52
N ILE A 189 -7.09 19.80 6.52
CA ILE A 189 -7.86 19.93 5.29
C ILE A 189 -8.78 18.73 5.17
N SER A 190 -10.03 18.97 4.89
CA SER A 190 -10.99 17.95 4.49
C SER A 190 -11.16 17.97 2.96
N VAL A 191 -11.09 16.81 2.34
CA VAL A 191 -11.35 16.62 0.91
C VAL A 191 -12.59 15.76 0.77
N ILE A 192 -13.60 16.29 0.10
CA ILE A 192 -14.93 15.67 -0.04
C ILE A 192 -15.22 15.50 -1.53
N ASN A 193 -15.72 14.35 -1.92
CA ASN A 193 -16.25 14.13 -3.27
C ASN A 193 -17.58 14.90 -3.41
N SER A 194 -17.64 15.88 -4.31
CA SER A 194 -18.79 16.77 -4.48
C SER A 194 -19.70 16.37 -5.64
N GLY A 195 -19.48 15.24 -6.29
CA GLY A 195 -20.25 14.83 -7.47
C GLY A 195 -19.69 15.36 -8.79
N ASN A 196 -19.06 16.53 -8.81
CA ASN A 196 -18.46 17.17 -10.00
C ASN A 196 -16.95 17.47 -9.82
N GLY A 197 -16.31 16.80 -8.88
CA GLY A 197 -14.91 17.01 -8.50
C GLY A 197 -14.72 16.83 -7.00
N CYS A 198 -13.64 17.37 -6.46
CA CYS A 198 -13.36 17.36 -5.02
C CYS A 198 -13.56 18.75 -4.42
N TYR A 199 -14.23 18.81 -3.29
CA TYR A 199 -14.39 20.01 -2.49
C TYR A 199 -13.38 19.99 -1.34
N PHE A 200 -12.60 21.05 -1.22
CA PHE A 200 -11.67 21.25 -0.14
C PHE A 200 -12.25 22.20 0.90
N SER A 201 -12.08 21.89 2.17
CA SER A 201 -12.46 22.75 3.29
C SER A 201 -11.37 22.77 4.36
N GLY A 202 -11.44 23.74 5.28
CA GLY A 202 -10.48 23.87 6.37
C GLY A 202 -9.35 24.86 6.12
N HIS A 203 -9.24 25.43 4.90
CA HIS A 203 -8.25 26.47 4.62
C HIS A 203 -8.80 27.51 3.64
N PRO A 204 -8.65 28.81 3.92
CA PRO A 204 -9.26 29.88 3.09
C PRO A 204 -8.70 30.02 1.66
N LEU A 205 -7.45 29.58 1.45
CA LEU A 205 -6.80 29.64 0.12
C LEU A 205 -7.19 28.50 -0.82
N VAL A 206 -7.92 27.50 -0.34
CA VAL A 206 -8.28 26.36 -1.21
C VAL A 206 -9.56 26.69 -1.95
N SER A 207 -9.54 26.56 -3.29
CA SER A 207 -10.76 26.61 -4.08
C SER A 207 -11.77 25.62 -3.53
N LYS A 208 -13.00 26.05 -3.36
CA LYS A 208 -14.06 25.22 -2.77
C LYS A 208 -14.38 23.98 -3.62
N GLN A 209 -14.01 23.97 -4.88
CA GLN A 209 -14.28 22.86 -5.78
C GLN A 209 -13.19 22.73 -6.86
N THR A 210 -12.79 21.50 -7.14
CA THR A 210 -11.87 21.13 -8.23
C THR A 210 -12.62 20.51 -9.39
N ALA A 211 -12.09 20.61 -10.59
CA ALA A 211 -12.69 20.02 -11.80
C ALA A 211 -12.71 18.48 -11.80
N SER A 212 -11.86 17.86 -11.00
CA SER A 212 -11.79 16.41 -10.84
C SER A 212 -11.20 16.04 -9.48
N CYS A 213 -11.37 14.77 -9.06
CA CYS A 213 -10.66 14.22 -7.91
C CYS A 213 -9.36 13.48 -8.28
N ASN A 214 -8.78 13.75 -9.44
CA ASN A 214 -7.44 13.28 -9.79
C ASN A 214 -6.43 14.31 -9.30
N ILE A 215 -5.92 14.07 -8.10
CA ILE A 215 -5.12 15.04 -7.35
C ILE A 215 -3.90 14.33 -6.77
N THR A 216 -2.75 14.99 -6.82
CA THR A 216 -1.57 14.59 -6.04
C THR A 216 -1.33 15.63 -4.94
N ILE A 217 -1.18 15.17 -3.72
CA ILE A 217 -0.85 15.98 -2.55
C ILE A 217 0.54 15.61 -2.09
N LYS A 218 1.46 16.56 -2.18
CA LYS A 218 2.84 16.45 -1.71
C LYS A 218 3.03 17.32 -0.47
N TRP A 219 4.08 17.06 0.28
CA TRP A 219 4.46 17.89 1.43
C TRP A 219 5.96 18.15 1.43
N SER A 220 6.36 19.24 2.06
CA SER A 220 7.76 19.65 2.15
C SER A 220 8.61 18.58 2.84
N GLU A 221 9.88 18.52 2.46
CA GLU A 221 10.84 17.55 2.99
C GLU A 221 10.94 17.63 4.53
N GLY A 222 11.10 16.47 5.17
CA GLY A 222 11.16 16.35 6.63
C GLY A 222 9.81 16.44 7.33
N GLY A 223 8.75 16.88 6.63
CA GLY A 223 7.41 16.99 7.18
C GLY A 223 6.71 15.64 7.34
N ARG A 224 5.63 15.65 8.13
CA ARG A 224 4.74 14.50 8.33
C ARG A 224 3.30 14.92 8.16
N ILE A 225 2.51 14.02 7.59
CA ILE A 225 1.06 14.19 7.50
C ILE A 225 0.35 13.01 8.12
N ARG A 226 -0.89 13.23 8.58
CA ARG A 226 -1.81 12.17 9.00
C ARG A 226 -2.97 12.08 8.03
N VAL A 227 -3.27 10.84 7.60
CA VAL A 227 -4.42 10.51 6.76
C VAL A 227 -5.19 9.40 7.45
N GLY A 228 -6.39 9.71 7.93
CA GLY A 228 -7.11 8.77 8.79
C GLY A 228 -6.27 8.40 10.02
N PRO A 229 -6.11 7.11 10.35
CA PRO A 229 -5.32 6.67 11.52
C PRO A 229 -3.81 6.60 11.28
N ARG A 230 -3.33 6.81 10.05
CA ARG A 230 -1.93 6.56 9.66
C ARG A 230 -1.15 7.86 9.48
N GLU A 231 0.11 7.82 9.92
CA GLU A 231 1.08 8.89 9.69
C GLU A 231 2.02 8.54 8.55
N HIS A 232 2.33 9.53 7.71
CA HIS A 232 3.21 9.39 6.56
C HIS A 232 4.30 10.46 6.59
N LYS A 233 5.54 10.04 6.44
CA LYS A 233 6.72 10.88 6.28
C LYS A 233 7.23 10.85 4.83
N HIS A 234 7.08 9.71 4.19
CA HIS A 234 7.61 9.42 2.87
C HIS A 234 6.51 9.33 1.83
N GLY A 235 6.83 9.66 0.58
CA GLY A 235 5.95 9.55 -0.56
C GLY A 235 5.06 10.76 -0.79
N GLU A 236 3.99 10.55 -1.53
CA GLU A 236 2.96 11.54 -1.88
C GLU A 236 1.59 10.87 -1.91
N LEU A 237 0.54 11.60 -1.60
CA LEU A 237 -0.82 11.08 -1.71
C LEU A 237 -1.39 11.34 -3.08
N LYS A 238 -2.04 10.34 -3.63
CA LYS A 238 -2.82 10.44 -4.85
C LYS A 238 -4.28 10.14 -4.56
N LEU A 239 -5.15 11.04 -4.95
CA LEU A 239 -6.59 10.83 -5.01
C LEU A 239 -6.94 10.46 -6.43
N ARG A 240 -7.67 9.37 -6.63
CA ARG A 240 -8.04 8.85 -7.95
C ARG A 240 -9.51 8.50 -7.98
N SER A 241 -10.22 9.02 -8.98
CA SER A 241 -11.64 8.79 -9.17
C SER A 241 -11.93 8.25 -10.57
N LYS A 242 -12.66 7.14 -10.66
CA LYS A 242 -13.17 6.63 -11.94
C LYS A 242 -14.45 7.34 -12.38
N SER A 243 -15.31 7.66 -11.43
CA SER A 243 -16.52 8.43 -11.65
C SER A 243 -16.86 9.21 -10.38
N VAL A 244 -17.50 10.32 -10.59
CA VAL A 244 -17.87 11.26 -9.54
C VAL A 244 -18.87 10.66 -8.52
N SER A 245 -19.65 9.66 -8.93
CA SER A 245 -20.69 9.05 -8.10
C SER A 245 -20.15 8.07 -7.05
N THR A 246 -18.99 7.44 -7.28
CA THR A 246 -18.48 6.34 -6.45
C THR A 246 -17.53 6.77 -5.33
N GLY A 247 -17.03 7.99 -5.36
CA GLY A 247 -15.97 8.45 -4.46
C GLY A 247 -14.60 8.39 -5.11
N PHE A 248 -13.56 8.53 -4.30
CA PHE A 248 -12.17 8.45 -4.78
C PHE A 248 -11.37 7.40 -3.99
N HIS A 249 -10.37 6.85 -4.62
CA HIS A 249 -9.36 6.02 -3.97
C HIS A 249 -8.28 6.92 -3.36
N VAL A 250 -7.80 6.56 -2.18
CA VAL A 250 -6.69 7.22 -1.50
C VAL A 250 -5.48 6.32 -1.60
N VAL A 251 -4.45 6.79 -2.26
CA VAL A 251 -3.25 6.01 -2.57
C VAL A 251 -2.02 6.75 -2.09
N LEU A 252 -1.10 6.04 -1.46
CA LEU A 252 0.24 6.52 -1.15
C LEU A 252 1.20 6.03 -2.24
N ALA A 253 1.77 6.94 -3.00
CA ALA A 253 2.86 6.64 -3.91
C ALA A 253 4.19 6.83 -3.17
N VAL A 254 4.99 5.78 -3.05
CA VAL A 254 6.14 5.75 -2.15
C VAL A 254 7.28 4.89 -2.71
N ASN A 255 8.52 5.20 -2.34
CA ASN A 255 9.66 4.34 -2.62
C ASN A 255 9.52 2.98 -1.92
N LEU A 256 9.93 1.91 -2.58
CA LEU A 256 9.82 0.54 -2.09
C LEU A 256 10.42 0.33 -0.69
N GLU A 257 11.66 0.82 -0.44
CA GLU A 257 12.30 0.63 0.87
C GLU A 257 11.60 1.44 1.96
N LYS A 258 11.11 2.64 1.64
CA LYS A 258 10.32 3.47 2.57
C LYS A 258 8.95 2.88 2.86
N TYR A 259 8.36 2.19 1.89
CA TYR A 259 7.17 1.37 2.12
C TYR A 259 7.45 0.26 3.14
N LEU A 260 8.54 -0.48 2.94
CA LEU A 260 8.90 -1.57 3.85
C LEU A 260 9.12 -1.10 5.28
N TYR A 261 9.67 0.09 5.53
CA TYR A 261 9.79 0.63 6.88
C TYR A 261 8.43 0.70 7.61
N GLY A 262 7.36 0.92 6.86
CA GLY A 262 6.00 1.01 7.39
C GLY A 262 5.25 -0.32 7.51
N LEU A 263 5.81 -1.46 7.09
CA LEU A 263 5.17 -2.78 7.21
C LEU A 263 5.17 -3.26 8.66
N ALA A 264 4.00 -3.63 9.17
CA ALA A 264 3.79 -4.05 10.55
C ALA A 264 3.39 -5.53 10.66
N GLU A 265 4.11 -6.40 9.96
CA GLU A 265 3.81 -7.82 9.86
C GLU A 265 4.44 -8.64 10.98
N MET A 266 5.63 -8.24 11.47
CA MET A 266 6.30 -8.89 12.59
C MET A 266 6.55 -7.91 13.74
N PRO A 267 6.56 -8.38 15.01
CA PRO A 267 7.01 -7.58 16.15
C PRO A 267 8.48 -7.17 16.00
N SER A 268 8.76 -5.87 16.12
CA SER A 268 10.09 -5.32 15.84
C SER A 268 11.19 -5.72 16.85
N HIS A 269 10.81 -6.33 17.96
CA HIS A 269 11.77 -6.85 18.96
C HIS A 269 12.28 -8.27 18.67
N TRP A 270 11.78 -8.92 17.61
CA TRP A 270 12.25 -10.25 17.22
C TRP A 270 13.69 -10.20 16.71
N ASN A 271 14.31 -11.40 16.61
CA ASN A 271 15.65 -11.55 16.06
C ASN A 271 15.78 -10.88 14.69
N VAL A 272 16.84 -10.07 14.50
CA VAL A 272 17.05 -9.30 13.25
C VAL A 272 17.09 -10.21 12.03
N LYS A 273 17.64 -11.43 12.11
CA LYS A 273 17.65 -12.39 11.00
C LYS A 273 16.24 -12.84 10.58
N ALA A 274 15.32 -13.02 11.55
CA ALA A 274 13.93 -13.31 11.24
C ALA A 274 13.24 -12.11 10.57
N LEU A 275 13.53 -10.90 11.04
CA LEU A 275 13.05 -9.65 10.45
C LEU A 275 13.62 -9.44 9.04
N GLU A 276 14.89 -9.79 8.78
CA GLU A 276 15.51 -9.77 7.45
C GLU A 276 14.82 -10.75 6.49
N ALA A 277 14.52 -11.97 6.93
CA ALA A 277 13.76 -12.94 6.14
C ALA A 277 12.38 -12.37 5.75
N GLN A 278 11.67 -11.75 6.70
CA GLN A 278 10.38 -11.08 6.41
C GLN A 278 10.55 -9.89 5.47
N ALA A 279 11.63 -9.12 5.59
CA ALA A 279 11.87 -7.98 4.69
C ALA A 279 12.13 -8.44 3.25
N LEU A 280 12.90 -9.51 3.05
CA LEU A 280 13.10 -10.15 1.74
C LEU A 280 11.79 -10.62 1.13
N VAL A 281 10.98 -11.33 1.92
CA VAL A 281 9.67 -11.85 1.51
C VAL A 281 8.70 -10.72 1.20
N GLY A 282 8.59 -9.73 2.09
CA GLY A 282 7.69 -8.58 1.92
C GLY A 282 8.06 -7.73 0.71
N ARG A 283 9.36 -7.55 0.45
CA ARG A 283 9.86 -6.83 -0.74
C ARG A 283 9.54 -7.60 -2.02
N SER A 284 9.80 -8.89 -2.05
CA SER A 284 9.52 -9.74 -3.22
C SER A 284 8.03 -9.76 -3.55
N TYR A 285 7.18 -9.86 -2.55
CA TYR A 285 5.73 -9.78 -2.70
C TYR A 285 5.30 -8.42 -3.30
N ALA A 286 5.83 -7.31 -2.77
CA ALA A 286 5.51 -5.97 -3.27
C ALA A 286 5.99 -5.77 -4.72
N VAL A 287 7.21 -6.20 -5.05
CA VAL A 287 7.77 -6.12 -6.41
C VAL A 287 6.96 -6.98 -7.39
N PHE A 288 6.58 -8.19 -7.00
CA PHE A 288 5.74 -9.06 -7.83
C PHE A 288 4.42 -8.37 -8.21
N HIS A 289 3.75 -7.75 -7.24
CA HIS A 289 2.50 -7.02 -7.49
C HIS A 289 2.70 -5.69 -8.26
N TYR A 290 3.85 -5.06 -8.10
CA TYR A 290 4.20 -3.88 -8.88
C TYR A 290 4.38 -4.22 -10.36
N LEU A 291 5.03 -5.33 -10.66
CA LEU A 291 5.25 -5.81 -12.02
C LEU A 291 4.00 -6.45 -12.65
N ASP A 292 2.97 -6.70 -11.84
CA ASP A 292 1.72 -7.38 -12.23
C ASP A 292 1.97 -8.69 -13.01
N GLU A 293 2.86 -9.51 -12.47
CA GLU A 293 3.39 -10.74 -13.11
C GLU A 293 2.31 -11.77 -13.45
N ASN A 294 1.10 -11.64 -12.88
CA ASN A 294 -0.02 -12.54 -13.08
C ASN A 294 -0.82 -12.27 -14.37
N ILE A 295 -0.53 -11.19 -15.12
CA ILE A 295 -1.33 -10.80 -16.27
C ILE A 295 -0.53 -10.99 -17.56
N PRO A 296 -0.74 -12.08 -18.32
CA PRO A 296 -0.16 -12.24 -19.65
C PRO A 296 -0.68 -11.18 -20.61
N ASN A 297 0.21 -10.52 -21.36
CA ASN A 297 -0.11 -9.62 -22.46
C ASN A 297 -0.76 -8.26 -22.11
N GLN A 298 -0.66 -7.76 -20.89
CA GLN A 298 -1.09 -6.39 -20.62
C GLN A 298 0.00 -5.37 -20.94
N GLN A 299 -0.28 -4.57 -21.96
CA GLN A 299 0.49 -3.38 -22.29
C GLN A 299 0.02 -2.28 -21.34
N THR A 300 0.74 -2.07 -20.25
CA THR A 300 0.43 -1.05 -19.27
C THR A 300 1.13 0.24 -19.63
N ILE A 301 0.40 1.19 -20.10
CA ILE A 301 0.88 2.55 -20.28
C ILE A 301 -0.20 3.46 -19.73
N TYR A 302 -0.21 3.76 -18.44
CA TYR A 302 -0.84 4.96 -17.84
C TYR A 302 -0.85 4.79 -16.32
N ASP A 303 -0.62 5.86 -15.56
CA ASP A 303 -0.70 5.91 -14.09
C ASP A 303 0.17 4.86 -13.35
N ALA A 304 1.48 5.03 -13.35
CA ALA A 304 2.46 4.19 -12.65
C ALA A 304 2.47 2.71 -13.07
N GLY A 305 2.10 2.41 -14.31
CA GLY A 305 2.08 1.03 -14.80
C GLY A 305 0.95 0.14 -14.29
N LEU A 306 -0.07 0.70 -13.63
CA LEU A 306 -1.21 -0.06 -13.10
C LEU A 306 -2.02 -0.73 -14.20
N SER A 307 -2.34 -2.01 -13.99
CA SER A 307 -3.27 -2.74 -14.83
C SER A 307 -4.73 -2.25 -14.65
N GLU A 308 -5.59 -2.54 -15.61
CA GLU A 308 -7.02 -2.21 -15.51
C GLU A 308 -7.69 -2.89 -14.30
N LYS A 309 -7.23 -4.09 -13.91
CA LYS A 309 -7.68 -4.79 -12.72
C LYS A 309 -7.28 -4.04 -11.44
N GLN A 310 -6.04 -3.57 -11.36
CA GLN A 310 -5.55 -2.77 -10.23
C GLN A 310 -6.26 -1.41 -10.15
N LYS A 311 -6.47 -0.73 -11.28
CA LYS A 311 -7.26 0.51 -11.34
C LYS A 311 -8.73 0.28 -10.93
N ALA A 312 -9.33 -0.84 -11.36
CA ALA A 312 -10.68 -1.19 -10.98
C ALA A 312 -10.83 -1.45 -9.48
N TYR A 313 -9.81 -2.05 -8.87
CA TYR A 313 -9.84 -2.45 -7.47
C TYR A 313 -9.52 -1.30 -6.52
N CYS A 314 -8.41 -0.59 -6.70
CA CYS A 314 -7.92 0.41 -5.76
C CYS A 314 -7.08 1.54 -6.34
N TRP A 315 -6.80 1.55 -7.63
CA TRP A 315 -5.77 2.40 -8.22
C TRP A 315 -4.41 2.24 -7.54
N CYS A 316 -4.06 1.01 -7.16
CA CYS A 316 -2.83 0.72 -6.45
C CYS A 316 -2.21 -0.62 -6.89
N HIS A 317 -0.90 -0.78 -6.69
CA HIS A 317 -0.22 -2.05 -6.88
C HIS A 317 -0.56 -3.02 -5.74
N ILE A 318 -0.68 -2.49 -4.52
CA ILE A 318 -0.81 -3.29 -3.30
C ILE A 318 -1.75 -2.61 -2.30
N GLY A 319 -2.51 -3.39 -1.54
CA GLY A 319 -3.35 -2.89 -0.45
C GLY A 319 -2.56 -2.69 0.85
N SER A 320 -3.16 -1.97 1.80
CA SER A 320 -2.54 -1.63 3.09
C SER A 320 -3.11 -2.43 4.27
N THR A 321 -3.85 -3.50 4.02
CA THR A 321 -4.49 -4.33 5.06
C THR A 321 -3.96 -5.76 5.04
N ALA A 322 -4.27 -6.56 6.05
CA ALA A 322 -3.84 -7.95 6.17
C ALA A 322 -4.30 -8.86 5.00
N SER A 323 -5.25 -8.43 4.16
CA SER A 323 -5.60 -9.14 2.92
C SER A 323 -4.55 -8.99 1.81
N SER A 324 -3.55 -8.16 2.02
CA SER A 324 -2.40 -7.95 1.14
C SER A 324 -1.13 -7.87 1.98
N GLN A 325 -0.72 -6.67 2.40
CA GLN A 325 0.33 -6.46 3.39
C GLN A 325 -0.09 -5.37 4.39
N TYR A 326 0.06 -5.64 5.69
CA TYR A 326 -0.37 -4.69 6.72
C TYR A 326 0.61 -3.52 6.82
N TYR A 327 0.26 -2.42 6.17
CA TYR A 327 1.03 -1.18 6.18
C TYR A 327 0.51 -0.22 7.26
N TYR A 328 1.33 0.07 8.26
CA TYR A 328 1.00 0.97 9.38
C TYR A 328 1.57 2.38 9.21
N GLY A 329 2.55 2.54 8.31
CA GLY A 329 3.17 3.82 8.00
C GLY A 329 4.29 4.22 8.95
N TYR A 330 4.51 5.54 9.10
CA TYR A 330 5.67 6.09 9.81
C TYR A 330 5.76 5.67 11.30
N LEU A 331 4.64 5.41 11.95
CA LEU A 331 4.66 4.96 13.35
C LEU A 331 5.36 3.61 13.53
N LYS A 332 5.29 2.71 12.52
CA LYS A 332 6.07 1.46 12.54
C LYS A 332 7.57 1.73 12.42
N GLU A 333 7.94 2.66 11.55
CA GLU A 333 9.35 3.04 11.33
C GLU A 333 9.99 3.52 12.65
N ILE A 334 9.35 4.46 13.37
CA ILE A 334 9.92 5.01 14.60
C ILE A 334 9.86 4.05 15.78
N ALA A 335 8.85 3.16 15.83
CA ALA A 335 8.71 2.18 16.91
C ALA A 335 9.55 0.92 16.70
N GLY A 336 10.13 0.73 15.50
CA GLY A 336 10.79 -0.52 15.11
C GLY A 336 12.21 -0.36 14.57
N PRO A 337 13.18 0.12 15.34
CA PRO A 337 14.55 0.32 14.82
C PRO A 337 15.18 -0.98 14.29
N ASN A 338 14.96 -2.13 14.92
CA ASN A 338 15.44 -3.43 14.43
C ASN A 338 14.77 -3.82 13.10
N TRP A 339 13.49 -3.46 12.91
CA TRP A 339 12.81 -3.67 11.64
C TRP A 339 13.44 -2.82 10.53
N VAL A 340 13.66 -1.53 10.80
CA VAL A 340 14.34 -0.62 9.84
C VAL A 340 15.74 -1.13 9.52
N GLN A 341 16.48 -1.62 10.51
CA GLN A 341 17.80 -2.24 10.32
C GLN A 341 17.69 -3.46 9.40
N ALA A 342 16.74 -4.36 9.62
CA ALA A 342 16.54 -5.55 8.80
C ALA A 342 16.21 -5.21 7.34
N VAL A 343 15.36 -4.21 7.11
CA VAL A 343 15.06 -3.69 5.76
C VAL A 343 16.33 -3.16 5.11
N ASN A 344 17.15 -2.37 5.82
CA ASN A 344 18.40 -1.81 5.30
C ASN A 344 19.44 -2.90 4.99
N ASN A 345 19.59 -3.89 5.86
CA ASN A 345 20.54 -5.00 5.67
C ASN A 345 20.21 -5.83 4.40
N THR A 346 18.96 -5.83 3.99
CA THR A 346 18.46 -6.58 2.83
C THR A 346 18.05 -5.68 1.65
N SER A 347 18.43 -4.39 1.70
CA SER A 347 17.98 -3.39 0.73
C SER A 347 18.23 -3.82 -0.72
N GLY A 348 17.20 -3.65 -1.57
CA GLY A 348 17.23 -3.99 -2.98
C GLY A 348 17.21 -5.50 -3.29
N LYS A 349 17.34 -6.39 -2.31
CA LYS A 349 17.38 -7.84 -2.53
C LYS A 349 15.97 -8.42 -2.58
N VAL A 350 15.68 -9.21 -3.61
CA VAL A 350 14.42 -9.94 -3.83
C VAL A 350 14.68 -11.43 -4.04
N ILE A 351 13.65 -12.23 -3.87
CA ILE A 351 13.69 -13.68 -4.05
C ILE A 351 13.26 -14.00 -5.48
N THR A 352 14.06 -14.79 -6.19
CA THR A 352 13.81 -15.17 -7.58
C THR A 352 13.77 -16.68 -7.74
N TYR A 353 13.00 -17.13 -8.75
CA TYR A 353 12.93 -18.51 -9.19
C TYR A 353 13.21 -18.62 -10.70
N GLY A 354 14.11 -19.52 -11.09
CA GLY A 354 14.58 -19.64 -12.48
C GLY A 354 13.66 -20.43 -13.43
N GLY A 355 12.56 -21.00 -12.92
CA GLY A 355 11.70 -21.93 -13.67
C GLY A 355 10.66 -21.30 -14.60
N GLY A 356 10.73 -19.99 -14.89
CA GLY A 356 9.91 -19.33 -15.93
C GLY A 356 8.46 -19.04 -15.53
N TYR A 357 8.10 -19.11 -14.26
CA TYR A 357 6.73 -18.83 -13.77
C TYR A 357 6.38 -17.34 -13.71
N THR A 358 7.39 -16.47 -13.69
CA THR A 358 7.23 -15.02 -13.76
C THR A 358 8.19 -14.44 -14.80
N ARG A 359 7.82 -13.30 -15.40
CA ARG A 359 8.65 -12.68 -16.46
C ARG A 359 9.97 -12.13 -15.93
N SER A 360 9.95 -11.61 -14.71
CA SER A 360 11.14 -11.06 -14.05
C SER A 360 11.93 -12.11 -13.27
N GLY A 361 11.36 -13.28 -13.04
CA GLY A 361 11.87 -14.27 -12.11
C GLY A 361 11.55 -13.98 -10.63
N VAL A 362 11.03 -12.80 -10.28
CA VAL A 362 10.64 -12.49 -8.89
C VAL A 362 9.42 -13.31 -8.50
N ILE A 363 9.46 -13.94 -7.33
CA ILE A 363 8.36 -14.80 -6.87
C ILE A 363 7.27 -14.01 -6.13
N GLN A 364 6.04 -14.53 -6.17
CA GLN A 364 4.99 -14.11 -5.24
C GLN A 364 5.25 -14.76 -3.88
N ALA A 365 6.00 -14.06 -3.03
CA ALA A 365 6.48 -14.60 -1.76
C ALA A 365 5.41 -14.44 -0.67
N PHE A 366 4.51 -15.40 -0.57
CA PHE A 366 3.48 -15.45 0.46
C PHE A 366 4.06 -15.71 1.85
N TYR A 367 3.35 -15.25 2.88
CA TYR A 367 3.70 -15.50 4.28
C TYR A 367 2.46 -15.49 5.17
N SER A 368 2.55 -16.17 6.29
CA SER A 368 1.50 -16.20 7.31
C SER A 368 2.12 -16.18 8.71
N SER A 369 1.32 -15.85 9.71
CA SER A 369 1.80 -15.76 11.09
C SER A 369 2.38 -17.09 11.58
N SER A 370 1.61 -18.18 11.43
CA SER A 370 2.01 -19.51 11.91
C SER A 370 1.34 -20.58 11.07
N THR A 371 2.09 -21.58 10.64
CA THR A 371 1.57 -22.69 9.85
C THR A 371 0.95 -23.82 10.67
N GLY A 372 1.16 -23.80 12.00
CA GLY A 372 0.66 -24.87 12.85
C GLY A 372 1.45 -26.19 12.74
N GLY A 373 2.71 -26.11 12.31
CA GLY A 373 3.64 -27.27 12.23
C GLY A 373 3.97 -27.72 10.81
N LYS A 374 3.26 -27.21 9.79
CA LYS A 374 3.49 -27.57 8.39
C LYS A 374 2.92 -26.52 7.44
N THR A 375 3.65 -26.17 6.37
CA THR A 375 3.11 -25.25 5.35
C THR A 375 2.16 -25.97 4.40
N ASN A 376 1.30 -25.20 3.75
CA ASN A 376 0.54 -25.62 2.57
C ASN A 376 1.27 -25.20 1.30
N ASP A 377 1.09 -25.95 0.21
CA ASP A 377 1.33 -25.42 -1.14
C ASP A 377 0.20 -24.43 -1.52
N ASN A 378 0.40 -23.71 -2.62
CA ASN A 378 -0.58 -22.71 -3.05
C ASN A 378 -1.89 -23.30 -3.58
N ALA A 379 -1.89 -24.54 -4.06
CA ALA A 379 -3.12 -25.20 -4.53
C ALA A 379 -4.02 -25.51 -3.33
N VAL A 380 -3.47 -26.05 -2.27
CA VAL A 380 -4.19 -26.32 -1.01
C VAL A 380 -4.59 -25.01 -0.31
N GLY A 381 -3.65 -24.07 -0.19
CA GLY A 381 -3.90 -22.84 0.58
C GLY A 381 -4.88 -21.85 -0.05
N PHE A 382 -4.98 -21.83 -1.38
CA PHE A 382 -5.79 -20.87 -2.14
C PHE A 382 -6.74 -21.49 -3.17
N GLY A 383 -6.85 -22.81 -3.23
CA GLY A 383 -7.67 -23.49 -4.25
C GLY A 383 -7.16 -23.27 -5.67
N SER A 384 -5.86 -23.03 -5.86
CA SER A 384 -5.26 -22.81 -7.18
C SER A 384 -5.18 -24.11 -7.98
N SER A 385 -5.49 -24.05 -9.27
CA SER A 385 -5.27 -25.20 -10.18
C SER A 385 -3.80 -25.40 -10.55
N THR A 386 -2.93 -24.43 -10.28
CA THR A 386 -1.50 -24.46 -10.60
C THR A 386 -0.69 -24.51 -9.31
N VAL A 387 0.13 -25.55 -9.15
CA VAL A 387 1.11 -25.64 -8.06
C VAL A 387 2.38 -24.92 -8.49
N TRP A 388 2.83 -23.96 -7.68
CA TRP A 388 4.07 -23.26 -7.94
C TRP A 388 5.24 -24.04 -7.29
N PRO A 389 6.26 -24.43 -8.06
CA PRO A 389 7.31 -25.32 -7.55
C PRO A 389 8.09 -24.79 -6.36
N TYR A 390 8.17 -23.47 -6.19
CA TYR A 390 8.83 -22.85 -5.05
C TYR A 390 7.93 -22.77 -3.80
N LEU A 391 6.62 -23.06 -3.89
CA LEU A 391 5.66 -23.08 -2.78
C LEU A 391 5.27 -24.52 -2.41
N GLN A 392 6.25 -25.30 -2.04
CA GLN A 392 6.03 -26.67 -1.61
C GLN A 392 5.63 -26.75 -0.13
N THR A 393 4.90 -27.81 0.21
CA THR A 393 4.64 -28.14 1.60
C THR A 393 5.94 -28.55 2.30
N VAL A 394 6.28 -27.89 3.40
CA VAL A 394 7.44 -28.19 4.24
C VAL A 394 7.03 -28.31 5.69
N ASP A 395 7.74 -29.15 6.45
CA ASP A 395 7.54 -29.26 7.89
C ASP A 395 7.99 -27.95 8.58
N ASP A 396 7.26 -27.52 9.60
CA ASP A 396 7.53 -26.29 10.33
C ASP A 396 7.37 -26.49 11.85
N PRO A 397 8.15 -27.43 12.43
CA PRO A 397 8.05 -27.74 13.86
C PRO A 397 8.40 -26.53 14.74
N TRP A 398 9.16 -25.57 14.22
CA TRP A 398 9.53 -24.34 14.94
C TRP A 398 8.32 -23.46 15.23
N SER A 399 7.30 -23.44 14.34
CA SER A 399 6.10 -22.61 14.57
C SER A 399 5.26 -23.07 15.74
N ILE A 400 5.40 -24.32 16.17
CA ILE A 400 4.68 -24.91 17.29
C ILE A 400 5.58 -25.22 18.50
N ASP A 401 6.88 -24.93 18.42
CA ASP A 401 7.82 -25.15 19.54
C ASP A 401 7.53 -24.15 20.68
N ASN A 402 7.34 -24.70 21.89
CA ASN A 402 6.99 -23.89 23.06
C ASN A 402 8.03 -22.82 23.40
N ARG A 403 9.33 -23.03 23.06
CA ARG A 403 10.42 -22.08 23.30
C ARG A 403 10.27 -20.80 22.42
N VAL A 404 9.57 -20.89 21.30
CA VAL A 404 9.34 -19.76 20.40
C VAL A 404 8.28 -18.80 20.95
N GLY A 405 7.43 -19.26 21.86
CA GLY A 405 6.41 -18.43 22.50
C GLY A 405 5.28 -18.03 21.54
N ASN A 406 4.86 -18.93 20.66
CA ASN A 406 3.77 -18.70 19.72
C ASN A 406 2.42 -18.96 20.36
N SER A 407 1.63 -17.92 20.60
CA SER A 407 0.27 -18.03 21.12
C SER A 407 -0.72 -18.72 20.17
N LYS A 408 -0.31 -18.97 18.92
CA LYS A 408 -1.09 -19.66 17.88
C LYS A 408 -0.58 -21.10 17.64
N ALA A 409 0.37 -21.57 18.43
CA ALA A 409 0.86 -22.96 18.37
C ALA A 409 -0.25 -23.96 18.69
N ALA A 410 -1.13 -23.61 19.61
CA ALA A 410 -2.35 -24.34 19.91
C ALA A 410 -3.44 -23.35 20.34
N TRP A 411 -4.65 -23.58 19.90
CA TRP A 411 -5.79 -22.75 20.27
C TRP A 411 -7.06 -23.58 20.41
N SER A 412 -7.99 -23.07 21.21
CA SER A 412 -9.33 -23.60 21.38
C SER A 412 -10.32 -22.45 21.45
N TYR A 413 -11.40 -22.56 20.70
CA TYR A 413 -12.48 -21.58 20.69
C TYR A 413 -13.84 -22.30 20.75
N ASP A 414 -14.71 -21.81 21.63
CA ASP A 414 -16.08 -22.26 21.73
C ASP A 414 -16.99 -21.31 20.93
N PHE A 415 -17.78 -21.87 20.04
CA PHE A 415 -18.79 -21.13 19.28
C PHE A 415 -20.17 -21.66 19.61
N THR A 416 -21.07 -20.79 20.02
CA THR A 416 -22.48 -21.13 20.12
C THR A 416 -23.09 -21.34 18.72
N THR A 417 -24.20 -22.08 18.63
CA THR A 417 -24.97 -22.26 17.39
C THR A 417 -25.27 -20.92 16.72
N TYR A 418 -25.61 -19.90 17.52
CA TYR A 418 -25.84 -18.54 17.00
C TYR A 418 -24.59 -17.94 16.35
N GLN A 419 -23.43 -18.06 16.99
CA GLN A 419 -22.17 -17.51 16.45
C GLN A 419 -21.74 -18.23 15.17
N LEU A 420 -21.88 -19.56 15.11
CA LEU A 420 -21.60 -20.33 13.90
C LEU A 420 -22.54 -19.94 12.76
N SER A 421 -23.83 -19.89 13.03
CA SER A 421 -24.84 -19.51 12.03
C SER A 421 -24.56 -18.11 11.49
N LYS A 422 -24.36 -17.14 12.37
CA LYS A 422 -24.18 -15.74 12.00
C LYS A 422 -22.81 -15.46 11.35
N ASN A 423 -21.72 -15.91 11.99
CA ASN A 423 -20.39 -15.41 11.64
C ASN A 423 -19.65 -16.28 10.61
N ILE A 424 -20.03 -17.55 10.48
CA ILE A 424 -19.30 -18.53 9.65
C ILE A 424 -20.14 -19.00 8.47
N LEU A 425 -21.38 -19.40 8.69
CA LEU A 425 -22.20 -20.07 7.68
C LEU A 425 -23.06 -19.12 6.86
N CYS A 426 -23.62 -18.08 7.47
CA CYS A 426 -24.71 -17.28 6.88
C CYS A 426 -24.40 -15.78 6.76
N GLY A 427 -23.25 -15.31 7.19
CA GLY A 427 -22.90 -13.88 7.25
C GLY A 427 -23.68 -13.15 8.37
N ASP A 428 -24.00 -11.86 8.15
CA ASP A 428 -24.51 -10.99 9.21
C ASP A 428 -25.86 -11.38 9.82
N THR A 429 -26.62 -12.28 9.18
CA THR A 429 -27.92 -12.73 9.66
C THR A 429 -27.90 -14.24 9.89
N PRO A 430 -28.22 -14.74 11.11
CA PRO A 430 -28.30 -16.18 11.37
C PRO A 430 -29.34 -16.84 10.46
N CYS A 431 -28.98 -17.93 9.80
CA CYS A 431 -29.86 -18.65 8.89
C CYS A 431 -30.34 -20.00 9.43
N PHE A 432 -29.77 -20.48 10.54
CA PHE A 432 -30.17 -21.72 11.21
C PHE A 432 -30.59 -21.44 12.65
N ASP A 433 -31.57 -22.14 13.12
CA ASP A 433 -32.01 -22.08 14.54
C ASP A 433 -31.23 -23.06 15.44
N ALA A 434 -30.69 -24.14 14.85
CA ALA A 434 -29.87 -25.13 15.53
C ALA A 434 -28.88 -25.76 14.55
N ILE A 435 -27.69 -26.13 15.06
CA ILE A 435 -26.71 -26.96 14.39
C ILE A 435 -26.52 -28.18 15.29
N THR A 436 -26.85 -29.36 14.78
CA THR A 436 -26.83 -30.59 15.58
C THR A 436 -25.51 -31.33 15.48
N ASP A 437 -24.76 -31.10 14.38
CA ASP A 437 -23.49 -31.77 14.17
C ASP A 437 -22.62 -31.02 13.14
N ILE A 438 -21.30 -31.16 13.25
CA ILE A 438 -20.33 -30.60 12.34
C ILE A 438 -19.31 -31.69 11.95
N TYR A 439 -19.17 -31.94 10.66
CA TYR A 439 -18.22 -32.91 10.14
C TYR A 439 -17.13 -32.23 9.34
N VAL A 440 -15.89 -32.66 9.54
CA VAL A 440 -14.76 -32.31 8.66
C VAL A 440 -14.75 -33.33 7.52
N SER A 441 -15.12 -32.92 6.33
CA SER A 441 -15.22 -33.79 5.14
C SER A 441 -13.89 -33.99 4.39
N GLY A 442 -12.85 -33.19 4.69
CA GLY A 442 -11.53 -33.27 4.08
C GLY A 442 -10.50 -32.60 4.96
N ALA A 443 -9.24 -33.01 4.78
CA ALA A 443 -8.10 -32.35 5.39
C ALA A 443 -7.03 -32.10 4.33
N ALA A 444 -6.43 -30.93 4.36
CA ALA A 444 -5.25 -30.63 3.54
C ALA A 444 -4.07 -31.50 3.94
N THR A 445 -3.08 -31.65 3.07
CA THR A 445 -1.85 -32.39 3.33
C THR A 445 -1.08 -31.89 4.57
N SER A 446 -1.30 -30.62 4.94
CA SER A 446 -0.80 -30.00 6.15
C SER A 446 -1.61 -30.37 7.42
N GLY A 447 -2.74 -31.07 7.29
CA GLY A 447 -3.69 -31.31 8.40
C GLY A 447 -4.71 -30.18 8.60
N ALA A 448 -4.72 -29.14 7.76
CA ALA A 448 -5.74 -28.11 7.82
C ALA A 448 -7.09 -28.66 7.31
N ALA A 449 -8.19 -28.29 7.99
CA ALA A 449 -9.53 -28.61 7.51
C ALA A 449 -9.85 -27.79 6.24
N THR A 450 -10.47 -28.41 5.27
CA THR A 450 -10.92 -27.81 4.01
C THR A 450 -12.43 -27.59 4.02
#